data_d3fb19ee63b445110ca471ce19418b50
#
_entry.id   d3fb19ee63b445110ca471ce19418b50
#
_cell.length_a   1.000
_cell.length_b   1.000
_cell.length_c   1.000
_cell.angle_alpha   90.00
_cell.angle_beta   90.00
_cell.angle_gamma   90.00
#
_symmetry.space_group_name_H-M   'P 1'
#
loop_
_entity.id
_entity.type
_entity.pdbx_description
1 polymer ?
#
loop_
_entity_poly.entity_id
_entity_poly.type
_entity_poly.pdbx_seq_one_letter_code
_entity_poly.pdbx_strand_id
1 'polypeptide(L)'
;KISRKEQVGIMLLENIQREDLTIQEQAQGFQMMLDLGDTEDQIAEKTGFSKSTVRHRLNIAKLDQEKLKEKQQDDAFQLTLKDLYELEKIKDVEMRNEILDKASSSRDIVSRVQNEITNAKKKENAKKLKTKLKKMGVEKAPEQYSQQMYNGKWNTVIEINLTDDVPDEIELPEQKGQMYWY
;
A
#
# COMPACT_ATOMS: atom_id res chain seq x y z
N LYS A 1 -28.36 29.59 20.68
CA LYS A 1 -27.09 30.05 20.06
C LYS A 1 -26.35 28.83 19.52
N ILE A 2 -26.08 28.82 18.23
CA ILE A 2 -25.32 27.79 17.57
C ILE A 2 -23.84 27.95 17.95
N SER A 3 -23.15 26.89 18.32
CA SER A 3 -21.72 26.94 18.62
C SER A 3 -20.90 27.25 17.37
N ARG A 4 -19.67 27.76 17.54
CA ARG A 4 -18.75 28.00 16.40
C ARG A 4 -18.46 26.72 15.60
N LYS A 5 -18.38 25.59 16.31
CA LYS A 5 -18.18 24.29 15.69
C LYS A 5 -19.36 23.88 14.79
N GLU A 6 -20.59 24.07 15.28
CA GLU A 6 -21.81 23.80 14.50
C GLU A 6 -21.92 24.73 13.29
N GLN A 7 -21.57 26.01 13.44
CA GLN A 7 -21.55 26.94 12.30
C GLN A 7 -20.59 26.52 11.21
N VAL A 8 -19.36 26.16 11.57
CA VAL A 8 -18.36 25.67 10.62
C VAL A 8 -18.83 24.36 9.95
N GLY A 9 -19.43 23.46 10.72
CA GLY A 9 -19.99 22.20 10.18
C GLY A 9 -21.08 22.43 9.13
N ILE A 10 -21.99 23.41 9.38
CA ILE A 10 -23.04 23.77 8.42
C ILE A 10 -22.44 24.35 7.14
N MET A 11 -21.49 25.29 7.28
CA MET A 11 -20.80 25.90 6.12
C MET A 11 -20.05 24.85 5.28
N LEU A 12 -19.38 23.88 5.93
CA LEU A 12 -18.70 22.80 5.24
C LEU A 12 -19.69 21.89 4.50
N LEU A 13 -20.81 21.57 5.14
CA LEU A 13 -21.86 20.75 4.54
C LEU A 13 -22.47 21.42 3.31
N GLU A 14 -22.80 22.70 3.41
CA GLU A 14 -23.30 23.49 2.27
C GLU A 14 -22.29 23.51 1.13
N ASN A 15 -21.02 23.73 1.45
CA ASN A 15 -19.96 23.73 0.45
C ASN A 15 -19.79 22.37 -0.22
N ILE A 16 -19.83 21.26 0.56
CA ILE A 16 -19.68 19.88 0.03
C ILE A 16 -20.85 19.47 -0.87
N GLN A 17 -22.02 20.06 -0.71
CA GLN A 17 -23.20 19.79 -1.53
C GLN A 17 -23.23 20.52 -2.87
N ARG A 18 -22.24 21.36 -3.16
CA ARG A 18 -22.12 22.01 -4.47
C ARG A 18 -21.80 20.98 -5.55
N GLU A 19 -22.45 21.10 -6.71
CA GLU A 19 -22.29 20.16 -7.84
C GLU A 19 -20.92 20.27 -8.53
N ASP A 20 -20.21 21.38 -8.36
CA ASP A 20 -18.95 21.70 -9.05
C ASP A 20 -17.68 21.35 -8.25
N LEU A 21 -17.83 20.71 -7.08
CA LEU A 21 -16.68 20.35 -6.24
C LEU A 21 -15.81 19.26 -6.89
N THR A 22 -14.53 19.56 -6.97
CA THR A 22 -13.52 18.58 -7.36
C THR A 22 -13.39 17.48 -6.30
N ILE A 23 -12.85 16.34 -6.72
CA ILE A 23 -12.56 15.20 -5.82
C ILE A 23 -11.63 15.62 -4.66
N GLN A 24 -10.67 16.49 -4.94
CA GLN A 24 -9.72 17.01 -3.96
C GLN A 24 -10.40 17.91 -2.94
N GLU A 25 -11.28 18.81 -3.38
CA GLU A 25 -12.06 19.67 -2.49
C GLU A 25 -13.02 18.86 -1.61
N GLN A 26 -13.68 17.82 -2.18
CA GLN A 26 -14.47 16.87 -1.39
C GLN A 26 -13.62 16.18 -0.32
N ALA A 27 -12.42 15.71 -0.70
CA ALA A 27 -11.49 15.04 0.21
C ALA A 27 -11.09 15.95 1.38
N GLN A 28 -10.74 17.21 1.09
CA GLN A 28 -10.41 18.22 2.09
C GLN A 28 -11.60 18.55 2.98
N GLY A 29 -12.80 18.70 2.39
CA GLY A 29 -14.02 18.95 3.15
C GLY A 29 -14.36 17.83 4.12
N PHE A 30 -14.23 16.55 3.69
CA PHE A 30 -14.45 15.42 4.59
C PHE A 30 -13.38 15.32 5.67
N GLN A 31 -12.12 15.63 5.36
CA GLN A 31 -11.06 15.70 6.38
C GLN A 31 -11.37 16.77 7.43
N MET A 32 -11.82 17.96 7.02
CA MET A 32 -12.22 19.00 7.95
C MET A 32 -13.40 18.58 8.84
N MET A 33 -14.39 17.84 8.31
CA MET A 33 -15.49 17.29 9.12
C MET A 33 -14.97 16.27 10.14
N LEU A 34 -14.04 15.40 9.74
CA LEU A 34 -13.39 14.44 10.63
C LEU A 34 -12.61 15.15 11.75
N ASP A 35 -11.87 16.20 11.42
CA ASP A 35 -11.12 17.02 12.38
C ASP A 35 -12.04 17.77 13.37
N LEU A 36 -13.26 18.11 12.94
CA LEU A 36 -14.30 18.64 13.82
C LEU A 36 -14.92 17.58 14.73
N GLY A 37 -14.54 16.29 14.56
CA GLY A 37 -14.95 15.17 15.40
C GLY A 37 -16.13 14.37 14.86
N ASP A 38 -16.52 14.57 13.61
CA ASP A 38 -17.47 13.67 12.95
C ASP A 38 -16.79 12.33 12.64
N THR A 39 -17.53 11.23 12.71
CA THR A 39 -17.07 9.92 12.25
C THR A 39 -17.32 9.76 10.75
N GLU A 40 -16.67 8.79 10.09
CA GLU A 40 -16.93 8.45 8.68
C GLU A 40 -18.42 8.20 8.43
N ASP A 41 -19.11 7.56 9.38
CA ASP A 41 -20.54 7.27 9.30
C ASP A 41 -21.39 8.54 9.35
N GLN A 42 -21.05 9.44 10.26
CA GLN A 42 -21.73 10.74 10.39
C GLN A 42 -21.49 11.64 9.17
N ILE A 43 -20.27 11.61 8.60
CA ILE A 43 -19.98 12.34 7.37
C ILE A 43 -20.83 11.80 6.23
N ALA A 44 -20.90 10.46 6.07
CA ALA A 44 -21.73 9.82 5.04
C ALA A 44 -23.23 10.19 5.18
N GLU A 45 -23.76 10.13 6.39
CA GLU A 45 -25.15 10.50 6.70
C GLU A 45 -25.45 11.97 6.38
N LYS A 46 -24.60 12.89 6.83
CA LYS A 46 -24.77 14.33 6.65
C LYS A 46 -24.65 14.77 5.20
N THR A 47 -23.72 14.16 4.45
CA THR A 47 -23.40 14.58 3.08
C THR A 47 -24.19 13.84 2.01
N GLY A 48 -24.80 12.70 2.35
CA GLY A 48 -25.50 11.82 1.39
C GLY A 48 -24.57 10.93 0.56
N PHE A 49 -23.25 11.02 0.77
CA PHE A 49 -22.31 10.11 0.10
C PHE A 49 -22.27 8.74 0.76
N SER A 50 -21.92 7.70 -0.01
CA SER A 50 -21.70 6.38 0.56
C SER A 50 -20.49 6.37 1.51
N LYS A 51 -20.49 5.50 2.54
CA LYS A 51 -19.34 5.30 3.44
C LYS A 51 -18.06 4.96 2.66
N SER A 52 -18.19 4.18 1.60
CA SER A 52 -17.05 3.84 0.73
C SER A 52 -16.48 5.10 0.05
N THR A 53 -17.34 5.97 -0.47
CA THR A 53 -16.92 7.24 -1.07
C THR A 53 -16.22 8.13 -0.04
N VAL A 54 -16.78 8.27 1.15
CA VAL A 54 -16.17 9.06 2.24
C VAL A 54 -14.77 8.53 2.57
N ARG A 55 -14.63 7.22 2.73
CA ARG A 55 -13.33 6.58 3.02
C ARG A 55 -12.30 6.81 1.91
N HIS A 56 -12.70 6.67 0.67
CA HIS A 56 -11.83 6.95 -0.48
C HIS A 56 -11.38 8.42 -0.50
N ARG A 57 -12.28 9.35 -0.26
CA ARG A 57 -11.94 10.80 -0.20
C ARG A 57 -10.98 11.10 0.95
N LEU A 58 -11.19 10.53 2.14
CA LEU A 58 -10.29 10.66 3.28
C LEU A 58 -8.90 10.07 3.00
N ASN A 59 -8.81 8.98 2.23
CA ASN A 59 -7.53 8.45 1.80
C ASN A 59 -6.81 9.36 0.79
N ILE A 60 -7.54 10.02 -0.09
CA ILE A 60 -7.01 11.03 -1.01
C ILE A 60 -6.53 12.27 -0.24
N ALA A 61 -7.25 12.69 0.81
CA ALA A 61 -6.85 13.80 1.66
C ALA A 61 -5.50 13.59 2.36
N LYS A 62 -5.10 12.34 2.59
CA LYS A 62 -3.80 11.97 3.19
C LYS A 62 -2.62 12.08 2.24
N LEU A 63 -2.86 12.16 0.93
CA LEU A 63 -1.81 12.31 -0.07
C LEU A 63 -1.22 13.72 0.00
N ASP A 64 0.00 13.87 -0.50
CA ASP A 64 0.64 15.16 -0.71
C ASP A 64 -0.19 15.96 -1.73
N GLN A 65 -0.84 17.01 -1.23
CA GLN A 65 -1.80 17.79 -2.01
C GLN A 65 -1.13 18.62 -3.12
N GLU A 66 0.12 19.02 -2.93
CA GLU A 66 0.88 19.75 -3.94
C GLU A 66 1.22 18.82 -5.12
N LYS A 67 1.76 17.65 -4.83
CA LYS A 67 2.05 16.63 -5.86
C LYS A 67 0.79 16.15 -6.58
N LEU A 68 -0.30 15.97 -5.83
CA LEU A 68 -1.59 15.59 -6.41
C LEU A 68 -2.06 16.64 -7.42
N LYS A 69 -1.95 17.92 -7.05
CA LYS A 69 -2.34 19.05 -7.92
C LYS A 69 -1.44 19.14 -9.16
N GLU A 70 -0.13 18.98 -8.99
CA GLU A 70 0.83 18.96 -10.12
C GLU A 70 0.48 17.87 -11.12
N LYS A 71 0.22 16.63 -10.63
CA LYS A 71 -0.13 15.51 -11.49
C LYS A 71 -1.51 15.66 -12.15
N GLN A 72 -2.46 16.35 -11.52
CA GLN A 72 -3.76 16.65 -12.13
C GLN A 72 -3.68 17.72 -13.22
N GLN A 73 -2.71 18.62 -13.15
CA GLN A 73 -2.46 19.67 -14.13
C GLN A 73 -1.56 19.21 -15.29
N ASP A 74 -0.97 18.04 -15.17
CA ASP A 74 -0.12 17.46 -16.24
C ASP A 74 -1.02 16.81 -17.31
N ASP A 75 -1.21 17.50 -18.41
CA ASP A 75 -2.01 17.03 -19.56
C ASP A 75 -1.51 15.70 -20.14
N ALA A 76 -0.21 15.41 -20.01
CA ALA A 76 0.38 14.16 -20.46
C ALA A 76 0.07 12.98 -19.53
N PHE A 77 -0.12 13.25 -18.23
CA PHE A 77 -0.34 12.21 -17.23
C PHE A 77 -1.80 11.77 -17.12
N GLN A 78 -2.74 12.68 -17.20
CA GLN A 78 -4.19 12.44 -17.07
C GLN A 78 -4.58 11.58 -15.86
N LEU A 79 -4.16 12.01 -14.65
CA LEU A 79 -4.44 11.33 -13.40
C LEU A 79 -5.96 11.12 -13.20
N THR A 80 -6.39 9.87 -13.03
CA THR A 80 -7.78 9.50 -12.87
C THR A 80 -8.11 9.12 -11.43
N LEU A 81 -9.41 9.15 -11.08
CA LEU A 81 -9.89 8.63 -9.79
C LEU A 81 -9.51 7.16 -9.57
N LYS A 82 -9.47 6.36 -10.64
CA LYS A 82 -9.07 4.96 -10.59
C LYS A 82 -7.62 4.80 -10.14
N ASP A 83 -6.73 5.69 -10.58
CA ASP A 83 -5.32 5.67 -10.18
C ASP A 83 -5.16 5.97 -8.69
N LEU A 84 -5.96 6.89 -8.15
CA LEU A 84 -5.98 7.19 -6.73
C LEU A 84 -6.45 5.98 -5.90
N TYR A 85 -7.43 5.23 -6.39
CA TYR A 85 -7.87 3.99 -5.74
C TYR A 85 -6.84 2.85 -5.85
N GLU A 86 -6.04 2.82 -6.92
CA GLU A 86 -4.90 1.88 -6.99
C GLU A 86 -3.87 2.19 -5.90
N LEU A 87 -3.52 3.46 -5.68
CA LEU A 87 -2.60 3.86 -4.62
C LEU A 87 -3.08 3.44 -3.22
N GLU A 88 -4.39 3.40 -2.97
CA GLU A 88 -4.94 2.99 -1.67
C GLU A 88 -4.63 1.54 -1.29
N LYS A 89 -4.25 0.68 -2.23
CA LYS A 89 -3.81 -0.69 -1.97
C LYS A 89 -2.51 -0.73 -1.14
N ILE A 90 -1.73 0.33 -1.18
CA ILE A 90 -0.54 0.52 -0.35
C ILE A 90 -0.97 1.14 0.98
N LYS A 91 -0.65 0.51 2.11
CA LYS A 91 -1.03 1.01 3.44
C LYS A 91 -0.23 2.23 3.86
N ASP A 92 1.03 2.28 3.48
CA ASP A 92 1.97 3.35 3.81
C ASP A 92 1.71 4.58 2.94
N VAL A 93 1.41 5.71 3.59
CA VAL A 93 1.08 6.97 2.91
C VAL A 93 2.31 7.59 2.24
N GLU A 94 3.48 7.48 2.87
CA GLU A 94 4.74 7.97 2.29
C GLU A 94 5.05 7.23 0.98
N MET A 95 4.89 5.92 0.98
CA MET A 95 5.05 5.10 -0.24
C MET A 95 4.03 5.47 -1.32
N ARG A 96 2.77 5.78 -0.96
CA ARG A 96 1.77 6.29 -1.92
C ARG A 96 2.23 7.59 -2.57
N ASN A 97 2.75 8.53 -1.77
CA ASN A 97 3.27 9.80 -2.25
C ASN A 97 4.50 9.62 -3.12
N GLU A 98 5.38 8.69 -2.77
CA GLU A 98 6.57 8.36 -3.58
C GLU A 98 6.18 7.77 -4.94
N ILE A 99 5.18 6.87 -4.97
CA ILE A 99 4.66 6.30 -6.22
C ILE A 99 4.02 7.39 -7.07
N LEU A 100 3.16 8.23 -6.48
CA LEU A 100 2.51 9.34 -7.18
C LEU A 100 3.52 10.30 -7.79
N ASP A 101 4.55 10.67 -7.04
CA ASP A 101 5.61 11.57 -7.47
C ASP A 101 6.39 11.02 -8.68
N LYS A 102 6.82 9.76 -8.60
CA LYS A 102 7.65 9.10 -9.61
C LYS A 102 6.89 8.58 -10.82
N ALA A 103 5.58 8.46 -10.73
CA ALA A 103 4.79 7.91 -11.82
C ALA A 103 4.73 8.85 -13.03
N SER A 104 4.88 8.29 -14.20
CA SER A 104 4.79 8.98 -15.50
C SER A 104 3.49 8.73 -16.25
N SER A 105 2.64 7.81 -15.78
CA SER A 105 1.35 7.47 -16.38
C SER A 105 0.50 6.63 -15.42
N SER A 106 -0.80 6.51 -15.69
CA SER A 106 -1.71 5.59 -14.99
C SER A 106 -1.18 4.15 -14.98
N ARG A 107 -0.63 3.68 -16.10
CA ARG A 107 -0.04 2.34 -16.19
C ARG A 107 1.17 2.19 -15.28
N ASP A 108 1.99 3.23 -15.15
CA ASP A 108 3.16 3.24 -14.28
C ASP A 108 2.73 3.20 -12.79
N ILE A 109 1.66 3.90 -12.39
CA ILE A 109 1.08 3.77 -11.05
C ILE A 109 0.70 2.32 -10.76
N VAL A 110 -0.07 1.68 -11.64
CA VAL A 110 -0.50 0.29 -11.46
C VAL A 110 0.71 -0.64 -11.32
N SER A 111 1.71 -0.48 -12.18
CA SER A 111 2.94 -1.29 -12.16
C SER A 111 3.72 -1.12 -10.86
N ARG A 112 3.91 0.12 -10.39
CA ARG A 112 4.63 0.42 -9.14
C ARG A 112 3.89 -0.11 -7.92
N VAL A 113 2.57 0.07 -7.86
CA VAL A 113 1.73 -0.47 -6.80
C VAL A 113 1.83 -1.99 -6.76
N GLN A 114 1.72 -2.66 -7.91
CA GLN A 114 1.83 -4.12 -7.98
C GLN A 114 3.21 -4.62 -7.56
N ASN A 115 4.27 -3.93 -7.98
CA ASN A 115 5.65 -4.25 -7.58
C ASN A 115 5.83 -4.10 -6.07
N GLU A 116 5.29 -3.04 -5.46
CA GLU A 116 5.40 -2.83 -4.02
C GLU A 116 4.65 -3.90 -3.22
N ILE A 117 3.42 -4.25 -3.63
CA ILE A 117 2.65 -5.35 -3.03
C ILE A 117 3.43 -6.66 -3.13
N THR A 118 4.00 -6.95 -4.30
CA THR A 118 4.79 -8.17 -4.53
C THR A 118 6.04 -8.19 -3.66
N ASN A 119 6.76 -7.06 -3.56
CA ASN A 119 7.95 -6.95 -2.72
C ASN A 119 7.63 -7.07 -1.22
N ALA A 120 6.52 -6.50 -0.78
CA ALA A 120 6.04 -6.65 0.60
C ALA A 120 5.71 -8.13 0.91
N LYS A 121 5.00 -8.81 0.01
CA LYS A 121 4.72 -10.26 0.14
C LYS A 121 6.00 -11.07 0.19
N LYS A 122 6.96 -10.80 -0.71
CA LYS A 122 8.27 -11.48 -0.70
C LYS A 122 9.02 -11.30 0.61
N LYS A 123 9.06 -10.07 1.16
CA LYS A 123 9.71 -9.78 2.45
C LYS A 123 9.05 -10.55 3.59
N GLU A 124 7.72 -10.56 3.63
CA GLU A 124 6.96 -11.29 4.65
C GLU A 124 7.20 -12.79 4.56
N ASN A 125 7.10 -13.36 3.36
CA ASN A 125 7.31 -14.78 3.11
C ASN A 125 8.77 -15.20 3.41
N ALA A 126 9.75 -14.38 3.04
CA ALA A 126 11.15 -14.62 3.41
C ALA A 126 11.34 -14.67 4.94
N LYS A 127 10.66 -13.78 5.70
CA LYS A 127 10.70 -13.80 7.16
C LYS A 127 10.07 -15.07 7.73
N LYS A 128 8.90 -15.45 7.23
CA LYS A 128 8.20 -16.69 7.63
C LYS A 128 9.06 -17.91 7.34
N LEU A 129 9.59 -18.01 6.12
CA LEU A 129 10.45 -19.11 5.69
C LEU A 129 11.71 -19.22 6.54
N LYS A 130 12.43 -18.12 6.76
CA LYS A 130 13.62 -18.11 7.63
C LYS A 130 13.32 -18.59 9.05
N THR A 131 12.19 -18.19 9.61
CA THR A 131 11.78 -18.64 10.95
C THR A 131 11.50 -20.12 10.97
N LYS A 132 10.88 -20.68 9.92
CA LYS A 132 10.58 -22.09 9.76
C LYS A 132 11.85 -22.91 9.62
N LEU A 133 12.74 -22.51 8.71
CA LEU A 133 14.02 -23.20 8.48
C LEU A 133 14.89 -23.23 9.75
N LYS A 134 14.94 -22.14 10.50
CA LYS A 134 15.64 -22.11 11.81
C LYS A 134 15.07 -23.11 12.81
N LYS A 135 13.74 -23.27 12.86
CA LYS A 135 13.10 -24.27 13.74
C LYS A 135 13.45 -25.70 13.33
N MET A 136 13.74 -25.92 12.04
CA MET A 136 14.18 -27.19 11.49
C MET A 136 15.70 -27.44 11.64
N GLY A 137 16.45 -26.51 12.26
CA GLY A 137 17.90 -26.59 12.40
C GLY A 137 18.67 -26.22 11.13
N VAL A 138 18.02 -25.64 10.13
CA VAL A 138 18.69 -25.17 8.91
C VAL A 138 19.25 -23.78 9.16
N GLU A 139 20.53 -23.59 8.91
CA GLU A 139 21.23 -22.34 9.14
C GLU A 139 21.39 -21.53 7.83
N LYS A 140 21.65 -20.24 7.97
CA LYS A 140 22.02 -19.40 6.84
C LYS A 140 23.39 -19.81 6.32
N ALA A 141 23.54 -19.95 5.00
CA ALA A 141 24.83 -20.22 4.40
C ALA A 141 25.87 -19.16 4.82
N PRO A 142 27.08 -19.57 5.26
CA PRO A 142 28.16 -18.65 5.50
C PRO A 142 28.46 -17.80 4.26
N GLU A 143 28.81 -16.53 4.46
CA GLU A 143 28.95 -15.56 3.36
C GLU A 143 29.97 -15.99 2.29
N GLN A 144 31.04 -16.66 2.72
CA GLN A 144 32.06 -17.23 1.84
C GLN A 144 31.52 -18.28 0.84
N TYR A 145 30.37 -18.90 1.12
CA TYR A 145 29.76 -19.91 0.27
C TYR A 145 28.68 -19.33 -0.66
N SER A 146 28.10 -18.18 -0.31
CA SER A 146 27.11 -17.52 -1.18
C SER A 146 27.72 -17.10 -2.54
N GLN A 147 29.01 -16.80 -2.58
CA GLN A 147 29.75 -16.50 -3.81
C GLN A 147 30.17 -17.74 -4.59
N GLN A 148 30.13 -18.92 -3.98
CA GLN A 148 30.55 -20.19 -4.61
C GLN A 148 29.39 -21.01 -5.19
N MET A 149 28.16 -20.53 -5.14
CA MET A 149 26.98 -21.22 -5.72
C MET A 149 27.19 -21.58 -7.20
N TYR A 150 27.99 -20.81 -7.93
CA TYR A 150 28.30 -21.07 -9.35
C TYR A 150 29.41 -22.09 -9.57
N ASN A 151 30.11 -22.56 -8.53
CA ASN A 151 31.27 -23.46 -8.67
C ASN A 151 30.95 -24.96 -8.56
N GLY A 152 29.66 -25.33 -8.67
CA GLY A 152 29.25 -26.76 -8.79
C GLY A 152 29.44 -27.64 -7.54
N LYS A 153 29.78 -27.03 -6.38
CA LYS A 153 29.97 -27.77 -5.12
C LYS A 153 28.69 -27.95 -4.29
N TRP A 154 27.62 -27.28 -4.68
CA TRP A 154 26.36 -27.25 -3.93
C TRP A 154 25.22 -27.64 -4.85
N ASN A 155 24.32 -28.47 -4.36
CA ASN A 155 23.11 -28.84 -5.06
C ASN A 155 21.91 -28.11 -4.44
N THR A 156 21.08 -27.52 -5.28
CA THR A 156 19.78 -27.03 -4.85
C THR A 156 18.88 -28.19 -4.51
N VAL A 157 18.41 -28.24 -3.27
CA VAL A 157 17.52 -29.31 -2.80
C VAL A 157 16.07 -28.92 -3.01
N ILE A 158 15.73 -27.68 -2.64
CA ILE A 158 14.39 -27.13 -2.77
C ILE A 158 14.51 -25.68 -3.21
N GLU A 159 13.64 -25.27 -4.12
CA GLU A 159 13.46 -23.88 -4.52
C GLU A 159 12.05 -23.44 -4.13
N ILE A 160 11.93 -22.37 -3.35
CA ILE A 160 10.66 -21.82 -2.89
C ILE A 160 10.51 -20.41 -3.44
N ASN A 161 9.49 -20.24 -4.29
CA ASN A 161 9.16 -18.92 -4.81
C ASN A 161 8.49 -18.08 -3.72
N LEU A 162 9.09 -16.95 -3.36
CA LEU A 162 8.58 -16.06 -2.31
C LEU A 162 7.33 -15.28 -2.72
N THR A 163 6.90 -15.34 -3.97
CA THR A 163 5.61 -14.78 -4.41
C THR A 163 4.43 -15.69 -4.07
N ASP A 164 4.69 -16.98 -3.88
CA ASP A 164 3.69 -17.96 -3.50
C ASP A 164 3.56 -18.06 -1.98
N ASP A 165 2.59 -18.80 -1.49
CA ASP A 165 2.47 -19.01 -0.06
C ASP A 165 3.58 -19.95 0.42
N VAL A 166 4.13 -19.66 1.61
CA VAL A 166 5.17 -20.51 2.19
C VAL A 166 4.55 -21.87 2.54
N PRO A 167 5.11 -23.01 2.04
CA PRO A 167 4.55 -24.33 2.30
C PRO A 167 4.44 -24.60 3.81
N ASP A 168 3.38 -25.30 4.19
CA ASP A 168 3.17 -25.68 5.59
C ASP A 168 4.20 -26.69 6.06
N GLU A 169 4.62 -27.59 5.20
CA GLU A 169 5.66 -28.56 5.44
C GLU A 169 6.77 -28.43 4.42
N ILE A 170 8.01 -28.55 4.89
CA ILE A 170 9.21 -28.56 4.07
C ILE A 170 9.94 -29.86 4.39
N GLU A 171 9.96 -30.78 3.44
CA GLU A 171 10.67 -32.05 3.58
C GLU A 171 12.10 -31.88 3.09
N LEU A 172 13.06 -32.18 3.94
CA LEU A 172 14.48 -32.25 3.58
C LEU A 172 14.86 -33.72 3.39
N PRO A 173 15.58 -34.07 2.30
CA PRO A 173 16.03 -35.45 2.11
C PRO A 173 16.93 -35.87 3.27
N GLU A 174 16.65 -37.04 3.86
CA GLU A 174 17.50 -37.62 4.89
C GLU A 174 18.78 -38.21 4.26
N GLN A 175 19.90 -37.53 4.42
CA GLN A 175 21.20 -38.04 4.04
C GLN A 175 22.21 -37.86 5.18
N LYS A 176 22.83 -38.94 5.63
CA LYS A 176 23.84 -38.91 6.70
C LYS A 176 24.99 -37.97 6.32
N GLY A 177 25.28 -37.00 7.18
CA GLY A 177 26.46 -36.13 7.07
C GLY A 177 26.28 -34.91 6.16
N GLN A 178 25.07 -34.64 5.65
CA GLN A 178 24.77 -33.43 4.90
C GLN A 178 24.32 -32.29 5.82
N MET A 179 24.81 -31.09 5.53
CA MET A 179 24.32 -29.83 6.14
C MET A 179 23.48 -29.07 5.12
N TYR A 180 22.34 -28.54 5.55
CA TYR A 180 21.45 -27.72 4.75
C TYR A 180 21.60 -26.25 5.15
N TRP A 181 21.62 -25.40 4.14
CA TRP A 181 21.67 -23.95 4.32
C TRP A 181 20.60 -23.25 3.48
N TYR A 182 20.25 -22.02 3.87
CA TYR A 182 19.37 -21.15 3.10
C TYR A 182 20.02 -19.80 2.82
#